data_fb2d56550d36a0f43c3de57c00589886
#
_entry.id   fb2d56550d36a0f43c3de57c00589886
#
_cell.length_a   1.000
_cell.length_b   1.000
_cell.length_c   1.000
_cell.angle_alpha   90.00
_cell.angle_beta   90.00
_cell.angle_gamma   90.00
#
_symmetry.space_group_name_H-M   'P 1'
#
loop_
_entity.id
_entity.type
_entity.pdbx_description
1 polymer ?
#
loop_
_entity_poly.entity_id
_entity_poly.type
_entity_poly.pdbx_seq_one_letter_code
_entity_poly.pdbx_strand_id
1 'polypeptide(L)'
;MDYLLRTNTEAQMDDALEAAGILVERDLGDGEMALVAVDGAFLDRIGGIPAVLDEHGNVIHQAHPEYHANLRVSFALTKAQEDLLPTFSPLPTVPYRVFF
;
A
#
# COMPACT_ATOMS: atom_id res chain seq x y z
N MET A 1 -7.15 -6.41 10.22
CA MET A 1 -7.77 -5.22 9.61
C MET A 1 -7.04 -4.90 8.33
N ASP A 2 -7.79 -4.49 7.33
CA ASP A 2 -7.25 -4.21 6.00
C ASP A 2 -7.35 -2.73 5.69
N TYR A 3 -6.27 -2.18 5.13
CA TYR A 3 -6.19 -0.78 4.76
C TYR A 3 -5.78 -0.66 3.31
N LEU A 4 -6.47 0.20 2.57
CA LEU A 4 -6.09 0.55 1.20
C LEU A 4 -5.30 1.85 1.27
N LEU A 5 -4.08 1.85 0.73
CA LEU A 5 -3.14 2.94 0.86
C LEU A 5 -2.76 3.51 -0.50
N ARG A 6 -2.54 4.82 -0.56
CA ARG A 6 -2.10 5.50 -1.77
C ARG A 6 -1.21 6.69 -1.42
N THR A 7 -0.10 6.82 -2.13
CA THR A 7 0.77 8.00 -2.09
C THR A 7 1.17 8.36 -3.51
N ASN A 8 1.82 9.50 -3.70
CA ASN A 8 2.29 9.88 -5.03
C ASN A 8 3.47 9.03 -5.47
N THR A 9 4.33 8.61 -4.55
CA THR A 9 5.53 7.83 -4.85
C THR A 9 5.71 6.68 -3.87
N GLU A 10 6.51 5.68 -4.26
CA GLU A 10 6.87 4.58 -3.38
C GLU A 10 7.62 5.08 -2.14
N ALA A 11 8.51 6.06 -2.30
CA ALA A 11 9.26 6.62 -1.18
C ALA A 11 8.33 7.22 -0.13
N GLN A 12 7.28 7.91 -0.55
CA GLN A 12 6.28 8.48 0.36
C GLN A 12 5.51 7.38 1.09
N MET A 13 5.21 6.27 0.40
CA MET A 13 4.55 5.12 1.02
C MET A 13 5.44 4.52 2.11
N ASP A 14 6.70 4.30 1.81
CA ASP A 14 7.65 3.73 2.77
C ASP A 14 7.84 4.66 3.97
N ASP A 15 7.96 5.97 3.74
CA ASP A 15 8.09 6.96 4.82
C ASP A 15 6.86 6.96 5.74
N ALA A 16 5.66 6.90 5.17
CA ALA A 16 4.43 6.89 5.95
C ALA A 16 4.31 5.61 6.79
N LEU A 17 4.63 4.46 6.21
CA LEU A 17 4.56 3.19 6.91
C LEU A 17 5.64 3.06 7.97
N GLU A 18 6.82 3.61 7.72
CA GLU A 18 7.88 3.66 8.72
C GLU A 18 7.48 4.56 9.89
N ALA A 19 6.91 5.72 9.61
CA ALA A 19 6.42 6.63 10.65
C ALA A 19 5.31 5.99 11.50
N ALA A 20 4.47 5.15 10.90
CA ALA A 20 3.41 4.42 11.60
C ALA A 20 3.92 3.17 12.34
N GLY A 21 5.20 2.82 12.20
CA GLY A 21 5.77 1.65 12.84
C GLY A 21 5.42 0.32 12.16
N ILE A 22 4.91 0.36 10.93
CA ILE A 22 4.55 -0.83 10.15
C ILE A 22 5.79 -1.40 9.44
N LEU A 23 6.65 -0.52 8.92
CA LEU A 23 7.92 -0.90 8.33
C LEU A 23 9.05 -0.49 9.26
N VAL A 24 10.02 -1.37 9.41
CA VAL A 24 11.23 -1.11 10.22
C VAL A 24 12.46 -1.52 9.42
N GLU A 25 13.57 -0.84 9.67
CA GLU A 25 14.83 -1.23 9.09
C GLU A 25 15.34 -2.48 9.78
N ARG A 26 15.77 -3.44 8.98
CA ARG A 26 16.37 -4.69 9.48
C ARG A 26 17.67 -4.96 8.76
N ASP A 27 18.69 -5.37 9.53
CA ASP A 27 19.96 -5.80 8.97
C ASP A 27 19.77 -7.17 8.32
N LEU A 28 20.10 -7.25 7.03
CA LEU A 28 20.02 -8.49 6.26
C LEU A 28 21.32 -9.31 6.30
N GLY A 29 22.32 -8.85 7.04
CA GLY A 29 23.66 -9.37 7.00
C GLY A 29 24.51 -8.57 6.01
N ASP A 30 25.84 -8.76 6.02
CA ASP A 30 26.76 -8.09 5.11
C ASP A 30 26.67 -6.54 5.12
N GLY A 31 26.08 -5.96 6.16
CA GLY A 31 25.93 -4.51 6.29
C GLY A 31 24.78 -3.91 5.48
N GLU A 32 23.93 -4.73 4.88
CA GLU A 32 22.78 -4.25 4.14
C GLU A 32 21.56 -4.10 5.06
N MET A 33 20.84 -2.98 4.87
CA MET A 33 19.62 -2.70 5.60
C MET A 33 18.44 -2.68 4.62
N ALA A 34 17.31 -3.20 5.05
CA ALA A 34 16.09 -3.17 4.27
C ALA A 34 14.89 -2.84 5.15
N LEU A 35 13.89 -2.18 4.56
CA LEU A 35 12.62 -1.97 5.22
C LEU A 35 11.79 -3.23 5.10
N VAL A 36 11.34 -3.77 6.23
CA VAL A 36 10.52 -4.97 6.29
C VAL A 36 9.30 -4.71 7.15
N ALA A 37 8.21 -5.41 6.84
CA ALA A 37 6.99 -5.32 7.65
C ALA A 37 7.21 -5.99 9.01
N VAL A 38 6.68 -5.37 10.06
CA VAL A 38 6.73 -5.95 11.40
C VAL A 38 5.88 -7.22 11.46
N ASP A 39 6.13 -8.06 12.46
CA ASP A 39 5.38 -9.30 12.64
C ASP A 39 3.87 -9.00 12.75
N GLY A 40 3.07 -9.77 12.01
CA GLY A 40 1.62 -9.58 11.98
C GLY A 40 1.15 -8.55 10.96
N ALA A 41 2.06 -7.89 10.25
CA ALA A 41 1.73 -6.97 9.17
C ALA A 41 2.11 -7.59 7.82
N PHE A 42 1.19 -7.49 6.86
CA PHE A 42 1.39 -7.96 5.49
C PHE A 42 1.13 -6.82 4.54
N LEU A 43 2.13 -6.49 3.72
CA LEU A 43 2.04 -5.39 2.77
C LEU A 43 2.09 -5.96 1.36
N ASP A 44 1.01 -5.72 0.59
CA ASP A 44 0.94 -6.04 -0.83
C ASP A 44 1.17 -4.76 -1.62
N ARG A 45 2.34 -4.63 -2.22
CA ARG A 45 2.71 -3.45 -3.01
C ARG A 45 2.15 -3.60 -4.40
N ILE A 46 1.29 -2.68 -4.78
CA ILE A 46 0.60 -2.72 -6.07
C ILE A 46 1.27 -1.80 -7.08
N GLY A 47 1.72 -0.63 -6.63
CA GLY A 47 2.25 0.40 -7.52
C GLY A 47 1.15 1.17 -8.23
N GLY A 48 1.42 1.61 -9.46
CA GLY A 48 0.44 2.29 -10.28
C GLY A 48 -0.63 1.31 -10.77
N ILE A 49 -1.85 1.81 -10.87
CA ILE A 49 -2.97 1.02 -11.39
C ILE A 49 -3.14 1.34 -12.87
N PRO A 50 -2.96 0.37 -13.79
CA PRO A 50 -3.11 0.65 -15.20
C PRO A 50 -4.58 0.84 -15.59
N ALA A 51 -4.80 1.55 -16.69
CA ALA A 51 -6.12 1.66 -17.27
C ALA A 51 -6.59 0.27 -17.72
N VAL A 52 -7.89 0.02 -17.60
CA VAL A 52 -8.52 -1.19 -18.14
C VAL A 52 -9.22 -0.84 -19.43
N LEU A 53 -8.91 -1.56 -20.49
CA LEU A 53 -9.48 -1.33 -21.81
C LEU A 53 -10.43 -2.47 -22.17
N ASP A 54 -11.44 -2.17 -22.99
CA ASP A 54 -12.29 -3.20 -23.55
C ASP A 54 -11.61 -3.83 -24.79
N GLU A 55 -12.29 -4.77 -25.44
CA GLU A 55 -11.75 -5.47 -26.62
C GLU A 55 -11.55 -4.55 -27.83
N HIS A 56 -12.16 -3.35 -27.81
CA HIS A 56 -12.04 -2.36 -28.87
C HIS A 56 -11.04 -1.25 -28.56
N GLY A 57 -10.36 -1.34 -27.42
CA GLY A 57 -9.38 -0.35 -26.99
C GLY A 57 -9.96 0.87 -26.28
N ASN A 58 -11.25 0.83 -25.93
CA ASN A 58 -11.87 1.92 -25.17
C ASN A 58 -11.57 1.78 -23.69
N VAL A 59 -11.30 2.92 -23.03
CA VAL A 59 -11.00 2.91 -21.59
C VAL A 59 -12.28 2.66 -20.80
N ILE A 60 -12.32 1.53 -20.08
CA ILE A 60 -13.41 1.19 -19.17
C ILE A 60 -13.13 1.79 -17.78
N HIS A 61 -11.89 1.66 -17.30
CA HIS A 61 -11.44 2.23 -16.04
C HIS A 61 -10.19 3.06 -16.29
N GLN A 62 -10.17 4.26 -15.73
CA GLN A 62 -9.02 5.16 -15.85
C GLN A 62 -7.82 4.62 -15.09
N ALA A 63 -6.62 4.93 -15.58
CA ALA A 63 -5.39 4.61 -14.86
C ALA A 63 -5.28 5.47 -13.59
N HIS A 64 -4.66 4.89 -12.56
CA HIS A 64 -4.32 5.59 -11.33
C HIS A 64 -2.80 5.48 -11.15
N PRO A 65 -2.03 6.50 -11.57
CA PRO A 65 -0.56 6.41 -11.61
C PRO A 65 0.10 6.52 -10.24
N GLU A 66 -0.64 6.93 -9.20
CA GLU A 66 -0.11 7.01 -7.84
C GLU A 66 0.31 5.63 -7.34
N TYR A 67 1.18 5.60 -6.34
CA TYR A 67 1.62 4.35 -5.75
C TYR A 67 0.58 3.81 -4.78
N HIS A 68 0.17 2.57 -4.97
CA HIS A 68 -0.85 1.92 -4.17
C HIS A 68 -0.27 0.72 -3.42
N ALA A 69 -0.84 0.44 -2.26
CA ALA A 69 -0.54 -0.76 -1.50
C ALA A 69 -1.75 -1.17 -0.67
N ASN A 70 -1.86 -2.48 -0.43
CA ASN A 70 -2.81 -3.03 0.52
C ASN A 70 -2.04 -3.46 1.77
N LEU A 71 -2.55 -3.09 2.92
CA LEU A 71 -1.95 -3.45 4.20
C LEU A 71 -2.94 -4.26 5.02
N ARG A 72 -2.50 -5.42 5.51
CA ARG A 72 -3.25 -6.22 6.48
C ARG A 72 -2.45 -6.32 7.75
N VAL A 73 -3.08 -6.05 8.88
CA VAL A 73 -2.47 -6.23 10.19
C VAL A 73 -3.33 -7.15 11.04
N SER A 74 -2.68 -8.02 11.81
CA SER A 74 -3.34 -8.96 12.72
C SER A 74 -3.49 -8.38 14.13
N PHE A 75 -3.00 -7.16 14.35
CA PHE A 75 -3.08 -6.46 15.63
C PHE A 75 -3.81 -5.13 15.45
N ALA A 76 -4.32 -4.57 16.54
CA ALA A 76 -5.00 -3.28 16.49
C ALA A 76 -3.97 -2.15 16.42
N LEU A 77 -4.18 -1.20 15.50
CA LEU A 77 -3.39 0.02 15.44
C LEU A 77 -3.97 1.06 16.39
N THR A 78 -3.10 1.90 16.94
CA THR A 78 -3.56 3.06 17.71
C THR A 78 -4.14 4.09 16.72
N LYS A 79 -4.93 5.02 17.25
CA LYS A 79 -5.45 6.11 16.41
C LYS A 79 -4.32 6.92 15.79
N ALA A 80 -3.25 7.16 16.54
CA ALA A 80 -2.08 7.88 16.04
C ALA A 80 -1.44 7.15 14.85
N GLN A 81 -1.35 5.82 14.92
CA GLN A 81 -0.84 5.02 13.80
C GLN A 81 -1.78 5.09 12.60
N GLU A 82 -3.08 4.94 12.81
CA GLU A 82 -4.06 5.03 11.73
C GLU A 82 -4.04 6.40 11.04
N ASP A 83 -3.87 7.47 11.81
CA ASP A 83 -3.79 8.83 11.27
C ASP A 83 -2.57 9.05 10.37
N LEU A 84 -1.50 8.28 10.56
CA LEU A 84 -0.31 8.34 9.74
C LEU A 84 -0.42 7.55 8.44
N LEU A 85 -1.40 6.64 8.34
CA LEU A 85 -1.57 5.82 7.15
C LEU A 85 -2.19 6.63 6.00
N PRO A 86 -1.63 6.56 4.78
CA PRO A 86 -2.17 7.27 3.62
C PRO A 86 -3.35 6.51 3.01
N THR A 87 -4.43 6.35 3.78
CA THR A 87 -5.60 5.58 3.36
C THR A 87 -6.43 6.33 2.33
N PHE A 88 -7.12 5.58 1.49
CA PHE A 88 -8.07 6.13 0.54
C PHE A 88 -9.25 5.16 0.37
N SER A 89 -10.38 5.69 -0.11
CA SER A 89 -11.53 4.86 -0.45
C SER A 89 -11.48 4.55 -1.94
N PRO A 90 -11.43 3.26 -2.33
CA PRO A 90 -11.38 2.92 -3.75
C PRO A 90 -12.73 3.23 -4.40
N LEU A 91 -12.69 3.54 -5.70
CA LEU A 91 -13.90 3.65 -6.48
C LEU A 91 -14.54 2.26 -6.60
N PRO A 92 -15.88 2.14 -6.51
CA PRO A 92 -16.53 0.83 -6.56
C PRO A 92 -16.25 0.03 -7.82
N THR A 93 -15.87 0.71 -8.90
CA THR A 93 -15.61 0.08 -10.20
C THR A 93 -14.14 -0.29 -10.43
N VAL A 94 -13.26 -0.02 -9.46
CA VAL A 94 -11.85 -0.36 -9.60
C VAL A 94 -11.64 -1.84 -9.28
N PRO A 95 -11.24 -2.68 -10.28
CA PRO A 95 -11.09 -4.13 -10.08
C PRO A 95 -9.74 -4.42 -9.43
N TYR A 96 -9.61 -4.16 -8.12
CA TYR A 96 -8.31 -4.17 -7.50
C TYR A 96 -8.16 -5.22 -6.44
N ARG A 97 -6.92 -5.73 -6.33
CA ARG A 97 -6.57 -6.63 -5.26
C ARG A 97 -6.73 -5.93 -3.93
N VAL A 98 -7.50 -6.54 -3.04
CA VAL A 98 -7.57 -6.15 -1.63
C VAL A 98 -7.47 -7.43 -0.82
N PHE A 99 -7.00 -7.33 0.41
CA PHE A 99 -7.03 -8.45 1.32
C PHE A 99 -8.46 -8.66 1.82
N PHE A 100 -8.91 -9.88 1.79
CA PHE A 100 -10.21 -10.26 2.34
C PHE A 100 -10.05 -11.43 3.28
#